data_aaed1ebad39bf4aa68aaee6942574867
#
_entry.id   aaed1ebad39bf4aa68aaee6942574867
#
_cell.length_a   1.000
_cell.length_b   1.000
_cell.length_c   1.000
_cell.angle_alpha   90.00
_cell.angle_beta   90.00
_cell.angle_gamma   90.00
#
_symmetry.space_group_name_H-M   'P 1'
#
loop_
_entity.id
_entity.type
_entity.pdbx_description
1 polymer ?
#
loop_
_entity_poly.entity_id
_entity_poly.type
_entity_poly.pdbx_seq_one_letter_code
_entity_poly.pdbx_strand_id
1 'polypeptide(L)'
;MSRTTRHGRPTSGQAESGGRVLVFPVYPGVTPLDLVGPLTVLRNTTRTPYRTMVVAERAAELPTDTPLRVVPAATFADVPDPWAVIVPGGGPAALAATEDEALIGYVRSAAAGAEMVGSTGNGALLLAAADLLHGRRAATHWAYAEALEERGAVHGPGRWVEDGRLLTAAGGTAGIDMALLIRRSRLEIPGTRLAQLSMEYDPQPPFGRVRPGEGDDALARMVREPTASTAAGAGDGGQRLIAFVLYPGLTVLDLVGPLQVLTALERFVPEYRTVVVGASREPVPTDVGLPVVPDATFAEVPRPDVLVVPGGALPTIRAMSDPTVRGYVRTAAASADLVTSVCTGSLVLGAVGLLEGRDATTNWFYSGILESLGATYHQRRWVDDGRLVTSAGVSAGIDMALHLVARLTDEATARRVQLAIDYDPHPPYGGIDYAHIPPLPRAVRAAIGLAAPAVAARPKRLLRADRNAAAESRPVARP
;
A
#
# COMPACT_ATOMS: atom_id res chain seq x y z
N MET A 1 -74.08 17.94 8.98
CA MET A 1 -72.94 17.31 9.70
C MET A 1 -72.06 16.64 8.67
N SER A 2 -71.02 17.37 8.21
CA SER A 2 -70.08 16.91 7.17
C SER A 2 -68.71 16.67 7.84
N ARG A 3 -68.22 15.44 7.79
CA ARG A 3 -66.91 15.08 8.28
C ARG A 3 -65.89 15.23 7.16
N THR A 4 -65.04 16.23 7.29
CA THR A 4 -63.88 16.46 6.44
C THR A 4 -62.77 15.45 6.77
N THR A 5 -62.51 14.56 5.86
CA THR A 5 -61.32 13.65 5.89
C THR A 5 -60.05 14.45 5.57
N ARG A 6 -59.15 14.60 6.52
CA ARG A 6 -57.79 15.09 6.33
C ARG A 6 -56.98 14.03 5.55
N HIS A 7 -56.59 14.37 4.33
CA HIS A 7 -55.53 13.62 3.62
C HIS A 7 -54.22 13.87 4.32
N GLY A 8 -53.67 12.81 4.90
CA GLY A 8 -52.29 12.81 5.41
C GLY A 8 -51.30 13.00 4.25
N ARG A 9 -50.41 13.97 4.38
CA ARG A 9 -49.22 14.10 3.55
C ARG A 9 -48.40 12.79 3.71
N PRO A 10 -47.85 12.21 2.63
CA PRO A 10 -46.89 11.17 2.78
C PRO A 10 -45.63 11.78 3.43
N THR A 11 -45.22 11.18 4.54
CA THR A 11 -43.93 11.40 5.17
C THR A 11 -42.85 11.11 4.13
N SER A 12 -42.04 12.11 3.84
CA SER A 12 -40.87 12.01 3.00
C SER A 12 -39.99 10.87 3.53
N GLY A 13 -40.11 9.72 2.84
CA GLY A 13 -39.26 8.55 3.04
C GLY A 13 -37.83 8.94 2.81
N GLN A 14 -37.02 8.28 3.55
CA GLN A 14 -35.58 8.16 3.45
C GLN A 14 -35.09 8.43 2.02
N ALA A 15 -34.40 9.55 1.82
CA ALA A 15 -33.56 9.73 0.67
C ALA A 15 -32.48 8.63 0.79
N GLU A 16 -32.61 7.59 -0.04
CA GLU A 16 -31.51 6.67 -0.31
C GLU A 16 -30.29 7.53 -0.61
N SER A 17 -29.25 7.37 0.20
CA SER A 17 -27.97 8.00 0.00
C SER A 17 -27.31 7.38 -1.24
N GLY A 18 -27.71 7.82 -2.41
CA GLY A 18 -26.98 7.67 -3.67
C GLY A 18 -25.69 8.49 -3.57
N GLY A 19 -24.79 8.10 -2.66
CA GLY A 19 -23.53 8.79 -2.45
C GLY A 19 -22.68 8.71 -3.71
N ARG A 20 -22.01 9.79 -4.09
CA ARG A 20 -21.01 9.85 -5.16
C ARG A 20 -20.05 8.65 -5.05
N VAL A 21 -19.79 7.97 -6.16
CA VAL A 21 -18.88 6.82 -6.23
C VAL A 21 -17.63 7.24 -7.00
N LEU A 22 -16.47 7.06 -6.38
CA LEU A 22 -15.18 7.18 -7.02
C LEU A 22 -14.66 5.78 -7.30
N VAL A 23 -14.41 5.45 -8.57
CA VAL A 23 -13.96 4.12 -8.97
C VAL A 23 -12.49 4.07 -9.35
N PHE A 24 -11.89 2.91 -9.07
CA PHE A 24 -10.59 2.51 -9.56
C PHE A 24 -10.81 1.26 -10.44
N PRO A 25 -10.87 1.40 -11.77
CA PRO A 25 -10.93 0.26 -12.66
C PRO A 25 -9.59 -0.46 -12.69
N VAL A 26 -9.60 -1.77 -12.45
CA VAL A 26 -8.40 -2.61 -12.42
C VAL A 26 -8.47 -3.73 -13.45
N TYR A 27 -7.30 -4.21 -13.83
CA TYR A 27 -7.08 -5.22 -14.86
C TYR A 27 -5.89 -6.10 -14.47
N PRO A 28 -5.71 -7.29 -15.08
CA PRO A 28 -4.56 -8.16 -14.77
C PRO A 28 -3.22 -7.46 -14.98
N GLY A 29 -2.34 -7.52 -13.99
CA GLY A 29 -1.03 -6.87 -14.01
C GLY A 29 -1.04 -5.39 -13.58
N VAL A 30 -2.13 -4.89 -12.98
CA VAL A 30 -2.17 -3.56 -12.35
C VAL A 30 -1.04 -3.42 -11.32
N THR A 31 -0.38 -2.26 -11.27
CA THR A 31 0.63 -1.94 -10.26
C THR A 31 -0.05 -1.64 -8.91
N PRO A 32 0.17 -2.45 -7.86
CA PRO A 32 -0.51 -2.25 -6.58
C PRO A 32 -0.28 -0.86 -5.97
N LEU A 33 0.92 -0.29 -6.11
CA LEU A 33 1.22 1.03 -5.55
C LEU A 33 0.44 2.15 -6.26
N ASP A 34 0.20 2.02 -7.56
CA ASP A 34 -0.58 2.96 -8.37
C ASP A 34 -2.07 2.96 -7.97
N LEU A 35 -2.57 1.82 -7.50
CA LEU A 35 -3.94 1.64 -6.99
C LEU A 35 -4.04 2.05 -5.51
N VAL A 36 -3.23 1.42 -4.67
CA VAL A 36 -3.35 1.48 -3.20
C VAL A 36 -2.93 2.83 -2.65
N GLY A 37 -1.93 3.49 -3.27
CA GLY A 37 -1.48 4.82 -2.88
C GLY A 37 -2.63 5.83 -2.81
N PRO A 38 -3.27 6.17 -3.93
CA PRO A 38 -4.40 7.09 -3.93
C PRO A 38 -5.63 6.54 -3.20
N LEU A 39 -5.90 5.22 -3.26
CA LEU A 39 -7.03 4.60 -2.56
C LEU A 39 -6.91 4.80 -1.04
N THR A 40 -5.73 4.66 -0.45
CA THR A 40 -5.49 4.89 0.98
C THR A 40 -5.79 6.32 1.40
N VAL A 41 -5.39 7.30 0.58
CA VAL A 41 -5.67 8.73 0.84
C VAL A 41 -7.15 9.05 0.67
N LEU A 42 -7.79 8.53 -0.38
CA LEU A 42 -9.16 8.81 -0.76
C LEU A 42 -10.19 7.88 -0.09
N ARG A 43 -9.73 6.88 0.67
CA ARG A 43 -10.64 5.93 1.34
C ARG A 43 -11.72 6.62 2.15
N ASN A 44 -12.82 5.92 2.29
CA ASN A 44 -13.95 6.39 3.05
C ASN A 44 -13.60 6.66 4.51
N THR A 45 -13.97 7.84 4.97
CA THR A 45 -14.08 8.15 6.39
C THR A 45 -15.55 8.47 6.67
N THR A 46 -15.97 8.45 7.92
CA THR A 46 -17.36 8.77 8.31
C THR A 46 -17.84 10.16 7.86
N ARG A 47 -16.97 10.98 7.27
CA ARG A 47 -17.24 12.35 6.82
C ARG A 47 -16.99 12.57 5.33
N THR A 48 -16.67 11.53 4.55
CA THR A 48 -16.50 11.70 3.11
C THR A 48 -17.85 11.67 2.41
N PRO A 49 -18.13 12.63 1.48
CA PRO A 49 -19.39 12.69 0.76
C PRO A 49 -19.46 11.68 -0.42
N TYR A 50 -18.52 10.77 -0.50
CA TYR A 50 -18.40 9.74 -1.56
C TYR A 50 -17.90 8.43 -0.95
N ARG A 51 -18.01 7.36 -1.72
CA ARG A 51 -17.37 6.07 -1.44
C ARG A 51 -16.39 5.71 -2.55
N THR A 52 -15.30 5.05 -2.20
CA THR A 52 -14.35 4.48 -3.15
C THR A 52 -14.71 3.04 -3.45
N MET A 53 -14.54 2.60 -4.71
CA MET A 53 -14.72 1.22 -5.12
C MET A 53 -13.63 0.82 -6.12
N VAL A 54 -13.09 -0.37 -5.95
CA VAL A 54 -12.23 -1.02 -6.95
C VAL A 54 -13.14 -1.92 -7.80
N VAL A 55 -13.12 -1.70 -9.11
CA VAL A 55 -14.00 -2.39 -10.06
C VAL A 55 -13.18 -3.05 -11.17
N ALA A 56 -13.67 -4.17 -11.72
CA ALA A 56 -13.05 -4.86 -12.84
C ALA A 56 -14.12 -5.43 -13.79
N GLU A 57 -13.73 -6.02 -14.89
CA GLU A 57 -14.65 -6.76 -15.75
C GLU A 57 -15.41 -7.86 -14.97
N ARG A 58 -14.68 -8.53 -14.06
CA ARG A 58 -15.21 -9.59 -13.19
C ARG A 58 -14.81 -9.34 -11.75
N ALA A 59 -15.70 -9.60 -10.80
CA ALA A 59 -15.41 -9.55 -9.36
C ALA A 59 -14.71 -10.87 -8.93
N ALA A 60 -13.50 -11.09 -9.43
CA ALA A 60 -12.67 -12.27 -9.17
C ALA A 60 -11.24 -11.85 -8.85
N GLU A 61 -10.44 -12.75 -8.32
CA GLU A 61 -9.02 -12.50 -8.07
C GLU A 61 -8.29 -12.08 -9.34
N LEU A 62 -7.53 -10.98 -9.26
CA LEU A 62 -6.71 -10.46 -10.35
C LEU A 62 -5.23 -10.46 -9.92
N PRO A 63 -4.32 -10.94 -10.77
CA PRO A 63 -2.89 -10.79 -10.55
C PRO A 63 -2.48 -9.32 -10.69
N THR A 64 -1.44 -8.93 -9.96
CA THR A 64 -0.78 -7.64 -10.09
C THR A 64 0.62 -7.82 -10.71
N ASP A 65 1.37 -6.74 -10.86
CA ASP A 65 2.79 -6.79 -11.28
C ASP A 65 3.74 -7.21 -10.14
N THR A 66 3.18 -7.61 -9.00
CA THR A 66 3.89 -8.17 -7.83
C THR A 66 3.32 -9.55 -7.47
N PRO A 67 3.91 -10.30 -6.52
CA PRO A 67 3.31 -11.57 -6.04
C PRO A 67 1.94 -11.43 -5.35
N LEU A 68 1.42 -10.21 -5.22
CA LEU A 68 0.12 -9.94 -4.62
C LEU A 68 -1.00 -10.09 -5.65
N ARG A 69 -2.15 -10.66 -5.24
CA ARG A 69 -3.39 -10.61 -6.01
C ARG A 69 -4.42 -9.77 -5.27
N VAL A 70 -5.31 -9.13 -5.99
CA VAL A 70 -6.37 -8.26 -5.45
C VAL A 70 -7.74 -8.78 -5.83
N VAL A 71 -8.74 -8.50 -5.00
CA VAL A 71 -10.14 -8.88 -5.27
C VAL A 71 -10.98 -7.62 -5.42
N PRO A 72 -11.42 -7.27 -6.64
CA PRO A 72 -12.31 -6.14 -6.88
C PRO A 72 -13.63 -6.29 -6.13
N ALA A 73 -14.19 -5.16 -5.68
CA ALA A 73 -15.42 -5.13 -4.89
C ALA A 73 -16.69 -5.28 -5.77
N ALA A 74 -16.60 -4.95 -7.07
CA ALA A 74 -17.73 -4.95 -8.00
C ALA A 74 -17.22 -5.08 -9.44
N THR A 75 -18.17 -5.34 -10.36
CA THR A 75 -17.90 -5.34 -11.81
C THR A 75 -18.09 -3.95 -12.42
N PHE A 76 -17.62 -3.76 -13.66
CA PHE A 76 -17.89 -2.55 -14.46
C PHE A 76 -19.39 -2.30 -14.62
N ALA A 77 -20.18 -3.35 -14.79
CA ALA A 77 -21.64 -3.28 -14.97
C ALA A 77 -22.36 -2.81 -13.69
N ASP A 78 -21.79 -3.06 -12.50
CA ASP A 78 -22.39 -2.65 -11.22
C ASP A 78 -22.24 -1.15 -10.95
N VAL A 79 -21.29 -0.46 -11.62
CA VAL A 79 -21.02 0.98 -11.45
C VAL A 79 -20.82 1.64 -12.82
N PRO A 80 -21.87 1.73 -13.67
CA PRO A 80 -21.74 2.26 -15.02
C PRO A 80 -21.47 3.78 -15.06
N ASP A 81 -22.02 4.54 -14.10
CA ASP A 81 -21.97 6.00 -14.05
C ASP A 81 -21.33 6.50 -12.76
N PRO A 82 -20.01 6.33 -12.57
CA PRO A 82 -19.33 6.81 -11.37
C PRO A 82 -19.20 8.33 -11.40
N TRP A 83 -19.20 8.93 -10.21
CA TRP A 83 -18.90 10.37 -10.05
C TRP A 83 -17.48 10.73 -10.46
N ALA A 84 -16.52 9.84 -10.20
CA ALA A 84 -15.11 10.02 -10.54
C ALA A 84 -14.44 8.69 -10.90
N VAL A 85 -13.44 8.76 -11.78
CA VAL A 85 -12.65 7.61 -12.24
C VAL A 85 -11.17 7.91 -12.07
N ILE A 86 -10.41 7.01 -11.43
CA ILE A 86 -8.94 7.07 -11.38
C ILE A 86 -8.41 5.73 -11.89
N VAL A 87 -7.72 5.76 -13.02
CA VAL A 87 -7.16 4.58 -13.70
C VAL A 87 -5.73 4.34 -13.23
N PRO A 88 -5.45 3.25 -12.50
CA PRO A 88 -4.08 2.93 -12.07
C PRO A 88 -3.22 2.42 -13.24
N GLY A 89 -1.90 2.59 -13.11
CA GLY A 89 -0.93 2.00 -14.02
C GLY A 89 -0.73 0.50 -13.81
N GLY A 90 0.10 -0.10 -14.64
CA GLY A 90 0.41 -1.53 -14.61
C GLY A 90 1.70 -1.84 -15.37
N GLY A 91 2.57 -0.85 -15.55
CA GLY A 91 3.79 -1.06 -16.33
C GLY A 91 3.49 -1.64 -17.72
N PRO A 92 4.17 -2.72 -18.12
CA PRO A 92 3.91 -3.38 -19.41
C PRO A 92 2.47 -3.89 -19.57
N ALA A 93 1.81 -4.30 -18.48
CA ALA A 93 0.43 -4.76 -18.53
C ALA A 93 -0.56 -3.63 -18.90
N ALA A 94 -0.31 -2.38 -18.45
CA ALA A 94 -1.12 -1.24 -18.86
C ALA A 94 -0.99 -0.95 -20.38
N LEU A 95 0.20 -1.14 -20.94
CA LEU A 95 0.40 -0.99 -22.38
C LEU A 95 -0.40 -2.06 -23.16
N ALA A 96 -0.36 -3.31 -22.72
CA ALA A 96 -1.17 -4.38 -23.31
C ALA A 96 -2.68 -4.14 -23.13
N ALA A 97 -3.10 -3.62 -21.97
CA ALA A 97 -4.50 -3.35 -21.64
C ALA A 97 -5.12 -2.18 -22.46
N THR A 98 -4.30 -1.42 -23.22
CA THR A 98 -4.86 -0.45 -24.19
C THR A 98 -5.68 -1.12 -25.31
N GLU A 99 -5.50 -2.42 -25.53
CA GLU A 99 -6.23 -3.23 -26.51
C GLU A 99 -7.43 -3.98 -25.87
N ASP A 100 -7.64 -3.87 -24.56
CA ASP A 100 -8.77 -4.49 -23.85
C ASP A 100 -10.06 -3.69 -24.11
N GLU A 101 -10.89 -4.15 -25.02
CA GLU A 101 -12.13 -3.47 -25.42
C GLU A 101 -13.10 -3.28 -24.23
N ALA A 102 -13.19 -4.23 -23.30
CA ALA A 102 -14.09 -4.14 -22.15
C ALA A 102 -13.62 -3.04 -21.18
N LEU A 103 -12.34 -3.02 -20.87
CA LEU A 103 -11.74 -2.01 -19.99
C LEU A 103 -11.81 -0.62 -20.63
N ILE A 104 -11.38 -0.47 -21.88
CA ILE A 104 -11.35 0.82 -22.59
C ILE A 104 -12.78 1.34 -22.84
N GLY A 105 -13.70 0.47 -23.18
CA GLY A 105 -15.11 0.80 -23.31
C GLY A 105 -15.70 1.31 -22.00
N TYR A 106 -15.41 0.64 -20.89
CA TYR A 106 -15.82 1.09 -19.56
C TYR A 106 -15.19 2.44 -19.18
N VAL A 107 -13.88 2.61 -19.33
CA VAL A 107 -13.17 3.88 -19.01
C VAL A 107 -13.78 5.03 -19.81
N ARG A 108 -14.07 4.84 -21.11
CA ARG A 108 -14.67 5.85 -21.97
C ARG A 108 -16.10 6.22 -21.50
N SER A 109 -16.95 5.23 -21.25
CA SER A 109 -18.33 5.47 -20.83
C SER A 109 -18.41 6.08 -19.43
N ALA A 110 -17.66 5.55 -18.47
CA ALA A 110 -17.61 6.05 -17.11
C ALA A 110 -17.08 7.48 -17.04
N ALA A 111 -16.06 7.80 -17.85
CA ALA A 111 -15.52 9.16 -17.93
C ALA A 111 -16.49 10.17 -18.55
N ALA A 112 -17.46 9.75 -19.39
CA ALA A 112 -18.36 10.67 -20.05
C ALA A 112 -19.19 11.52 -19.06
N GLY A 113 -19.70 10.90 -18.00
CA GLY A 113 -20.49 11.54 -16.94
C GLY A 113 -19.70 11.98 -15.72
N ALA A 114 -18.45 11.59 -15.57
CA ALA A 114 -17.64 11.85 -14.38
C ALA A 114 -17.27 13.32 -14.22
N GLU A 115 -17.36 13.85 -13.02
CA GLU A 115 -16.89 15.20 -12.68
C GLU A 115 -15.35 15.28 -12.61
N MET A 116 -14.69 14.15 -12.34
CA MET A 116 -13.24 14.03 -12.26
C MET A 116 -12.77 12.73 -12.93
N VAL A 117 -11.73 12.83 -13.76
CA VAL A 117 -11.08 11.69 -14.41
C VAL A 117 -9.58 11.79 -14.14
N GLY A 118 -8.99 10.73 -13.65
CA GLY A 118 -7.58 10.71 -13.31
C GLY A 118 -6.87 9.42 -13.67
N SER A 119 -5.55 9.45 -13.53
CA SER A 119 -4.71 8.25 -13.65
C SER A 119 -3.46 8.37 -12.78
N THR A 120 -2.87 7.22 -12.49
CA THR A 120 -1.55 7.10 -11.85
C THR A 120 -0.63 6.26 -12.73
N GLY A 121 0.65 6.52 -12.65
CA GLY A 121 1.63 5.81 -13.49
C GLY A 121 1.29 5.88 -14.97
N ASN A 122 1.46 4.78 -15.66
CA ASN A 122 1.11 4.69 -17.06
C ASN A 122 -0.38 4.34 -17.32
N GLY A 123 -1.25 4.44 -16.33
CA GLY A 123 -2.71 4.43 -16.52
C GLY A 123 -3.20 5.56 -17.45
N ALA A 124 -2.40 6.62 -17.63
CA ALA A 124 -2.65 7.65 -18.63
C ALA A 124 -2.74 7.10 -20.07
N LEU A 125 -2.04 6.00 -20.40
CA LEU A 125 -2.16 5.33 -21.69
C LEU A 125 -3.56 4.77 -21.93
N LEU A 126 -4.22 4.25 -20.86
CA LEU A 126 -5.60 3.76 -20.93
C LEU A 126 -6.60 4.90 -21.13
N LEU A 127 -6.34 6.08 -20.51
CA LEU A 127 -7.12 7.28 -20.79
C LEU A 127 -6.94 7.75 -22.23
N ALA A 128 -5.72 7.67 -22.78
CA ALA A 128 -5.45 8.02 -24.17
C ALA A 128 -6.13 7.03 -25.14
N ALA A 129 -6.09 5.72 -24.86
CA ALA A 129 -6.80 4.69 -25.63
C ALA A 129 -8.34 4.87 -25.60
N ALA A 130 -8.86 5.46 -24.52
CA ALA A 130 -10.29 5.84 -24.40
C ALA A 130 -10.62 7.19 -25.07
N ASP A 131 -9.71 7.80 -25.84
CA ASP A 131 -9.83 9.09 -26.54
C ASP A 131 -10.05 10.31 -25.60
N LEU A 132 -9.55 10.22 -24.35
CA LEU A 132 -9.76 11.26 -23.33
C LEU A 132 -8.62 12.29 -23.26
N LEU A 133 -7.45 11.99 -23.87
CA LEU A 133 -6.24 12.81 -23.74
C LEU A 133 -5.74 13.44 -25.06
N HIS A 134 -6.45 13.31 -26.17
CA HIS A 134 -6.01 13.90 -27.44
C HIS A 134 -5.93 15.44 -27.33
N GLY A 135 -4.71 15.99 -27.56
CA GLY A 135 -4.42 17.41 -27.41
C GLY A 135 -4.42 17.92 -25.96
N ARG A 136 -4.59 17.06 -24.96
CA ARG A 136 -4.64 17.42 -23.54
C ARG A 136 -3.29 17.17 -22.86
N ARG A 137 -3.01 17.97 -21.84
CA ARG A 137 -1.81 17.78 -21.01
C ARG A 137 -2.02 16.65 -20.02
N ALA A 138 -1.04 15.75 -19.94
CA ALA A 138 -1.08 14.63 -18.98
C ALA A 138 0.31 14.26 -18.47
N ALA A 139 0.38 13.80 -17.22
CA ALA A 139 1.56 13.14 -16.68
C ALA A 139 1.41 11.63 -16.83
N THR A 140 2.55 10.95 -16.97
CA THR A 140 2.68 9.50 -16.96
C THR A 140 4.03 9.13 -16.36
N HIS A 141 4.26 7.87 -16.06
CA HIS A 141 5.58 7.36 -15.68
C HIS A 141 6.60 7.70 -16.77
N TRP A 142 7.75 8.22 -16.38
CA TRP A 142 8.75 8.78 -17.31
C TRP A 142 9.13 7.82 -18.46
N ALA A 143 9.20 6.50 -18.20
CA ALA A 143 9.53 5.52 -19.21
C ALA A 143 8.45 5.36 -20.31
N TYR A 144 7.25 5.91 -20.12
CA TYR A 144 6.12 5.82 -21.06
C TYR A 144 5.71 7.18 -21.64
N ALA A 145 6.53 8.24 -21.43
CA ALA A 145 6.23 9.58 -21.92
C ALA A 145 6.05 9.61 -23.45
N GLU A 146 7.00 9.01 -24.19
CA GLU A 146 6.94 8.88 -25.65
C GLU A 146 5.67 8.13 -26.11
N ALA A 147 5.36 7.00 -25.49
CA ALA A 147 4.17 6.22 -25.82
C ALA A 147 2.86 6.97 -25.55
N LEU A 148 2.85 7.91 -24.59
CA LEU A 148 1.73 8.80 -24.35
C LEU A 148 1.59 9.86 -25.44
N GLU A 149 2.71 10.48 -25.89
CA GLU A 149 2.73 11.46 -26.97
C GLU A 149 2.35 10.86 -28.30
N GLU A 150 2.80 9.65 -28.62
CA GLU A 150 2.38 8.90 -29.80
C GLU A 150 0.85 8.70 -29.89
N ARG A 151 0.16 8.73 -28.74
CA ARG A 151 -1.31 8.65 -28.65
C ARG A 151 -2.00 10.02 -28.65
N GLY A 152 -1.27 11.08 -29.01
CA GLY A 152 -1.80 12.43 -29.21
C GLY A 152 -1.99 13.26 -27.93
N ALA A 153 -1.52 12.80 -26.77
CA ALA A 153 -1.48 13.61 -25.57
C ALA A 153 -0.25 14.53 -25.56
N VAL A 154 -0.27 15.59 -24.77
CA VAL A 154 0.88 16.46 -24.52
C VAL A 154 1.50 16.08 -23.18
N HIS A 155 2.66 15.46 -23.19
CA HIS A 155 3.32 15.06 -21.93
C HIS A 155 3.70 16.29 -21.09
N GLY A 156 3.26 16.28 -19.82
CA GLY A 156 3.65 17.25 -18.80
C GLY A 156 4.67 16.61 -17.85
N PRO A 157 5.91 17.15 -17.77
CA PRO A 157 7.00 16.51 -17.01
C PRO A 157 6.88 16.68 -15.49
N GLY A 158 5.72 17.04 -14.98
CA GLY A 158 5.44 17.20 -13.55
C GLY A 158 5.07 15.88 -12.89
N ARG A 159 5.15 15.84 -11.54
CA ARG A 159 4.66 14.69 -10.77
C ARG A 159 3.17 14.43 -11.00
N TRP A 160 2.40 15.49 -11.19
CA TRP A 160 1.01 15.43 -11.64
C TRP A 160 0.72 16.59 -12.58
N VAL A 161 -0.30 16.42 -13.40
CA VAL A 161 -0.83 17.44 -14.31
C VAL A 161 -2.31 17.54 -14.08
N GLU A 162 -2.79 18.77 -13.94
CA GLU A 162 -4.21 19.13 -13.91
C GLU A 162 -4.56 19.84 -15.22
N ASP A 163 -5.56 19.33 -15.93
CA ASP A 163 -6.08 19.92 -17.16
C ASP A 163 -7.63 19.84 -17.15
N GLY A 164 -8.27 20.85 -16.58
CA GLY A 164 -9.71 20.89 -16.37
C GLY A 164 -10.18 19.83 -15.36
N ARG A 165 -10.97 18.85 -15.82
CA ARG A 165 -11.41 17.72 -14.98
C ARG A 165 -10.42 16.54 -14.96
N LEU A 166 -9.36 16.62 -15.77
CA LEU A 166 -8.33 15.58 -15.85
C LEU A 166 -7.25 15.84 -14.80
N LEU A 167 -6.89 14.80 -14.03
CA LEU A 167 -5.79 14.80 -13.09
C LEU A 167 -4.96 13.53 -13.28
N THR A 168 -3.75 13.67 -13.75
CA THR A 168 -2.87 12.53 -14.04
C THR A 168 -1.59 12.64 -13.23
N ALA A 169 -1.13 11.54 -12.65
CA ALA A 169 0.08 11.46 -11.83
C ALA A 169 1.13 10.55 -12.49
N ALA A 170 2.40 10.89 -12.33
CA ALA A 170 3.51 10.22 -13.00
C ALA A 170 3.72 8.78 -12.48
N GLY A 171 3.89 8.56 -11.18
CA GLY A 171 4.13 7.24 -10.60
C GLY A 171 3.25 6.97 -9.37
N GLY A 172 3.42 5.81 -8.75
CA GLY A 172 2.59 5.38 -7.62
C GLY A 172 2.61 6.36 -6.45
N THR A 173 3.77 6.90 -6.09
CA THR A 173 3.86 7.90 -5.01
C THR A 173 3.39 9.29 -5.45
N ALA A 174 3.49 9.63 -6.74
CA ALA A 174 2.85 10.82 -7.29
C ALA A 174 1.32 10.71 -7.19
N GLY A 175 0.77 9.49 -7.26
CA GLY A 175 -0.64 9.21 -7.00
C GLY A 175 -1.06 9.55 -5.56
N ILE A 176 -0.20 9.34 -4.57
CA ILE A 176 -0.44 9.75 -3.17
C ILE A 176 -0.48 11.29 -3.07
N ASP A 177 0.51 11.97 -3.65
CA ASP A 177 0.57 13.43 -3.69
C ASP A 177 -0.67 14.03 -4.37
N MET A 178 -1.05 13.49 -5.54
CA MET A 178 -2.26 13.86 -6.27
C MET A 178 -3.53 13.62 -5.45
N ALA A 179 -3.63 12.50 -4.76
CA ALA A 179 -4.80 12.20 -3.94
C ALA A 179 -4.95 13.15 -2.73
N LEU A 180 -3.84 13.57 -2.11
CA LEU A 180 -3.84 14.62 -1.09
C LEU A 180 -4.28 15.96 -1.66
N LEU A 181 -3.85 16.29 -2.88
CA LEU A 181 -4.29 17.48 -3.60
C LEU A 181 -5.80 17.43 -3.89
N ILE A 182 -6.32 16.30 -4.40
CA ILE A 182 -7.76 16.09 -4.65
C ILE A 182 -8.57 16.32 -3.37
N ARG A 183 -8.15 15.75 -2.26
CA ARG A 183 -8.84 15.97 -0.96
C ARG A 183 -8.91 17.44 -0.56
N ARG A 184 -7.84 18.19 -0.81
CA ARG A 184 -7.74 19.60 -0.45
C ARG A 184 -8.56 20.50 -1.39
N SER A 185 -8.30 20.39 -2.70
CA SER A 185 -8.72 21.41 -3.67
C SER A 185 -10.04 21.08 -4.36
N ARG A 186 -10.38 19.79 -4.51
CA ARG A 186 -11.57 19.34 -5.24
C ARG A 186 -12.68 18.88 -4.32
N LEU A 187 -12.33 18.31 -3.18
CA LEU A 187 -13.29 17.73 -2.24
C LEU A 187 -13.47 18.58 -0.98
N GLU A 188 -12.60 19.57 -0.78
CA GLU A 188 -12.59 20.47 0.38
C GLU A 188 -12.74 19.71 1.72
N ILE A 189 -12.15 18.50 1.80
CA ILE A 189 -12.29 17.62 2.97
C ILE A 189 -11.46 18.17 4.12
N PRO A 190 -12.10 18.58 5.23
CA PRO A 190 -11.40 19.00 6.43
C PRO A 190 -10.46 17.89 6.93
N GLY A 191 -9.29 18.28 7.43
CA GLY A 191 -8.36 17.32 8.03
C GLY A 191 -7.50 16.53 7.04
N THR A 192 -7.33 17.01 5.79
CA THR A 192 -6.40 16.39 4.82
C THR A 192 -4.97 16.32 5.38
N ARG A 193 -4.52 17.36 6.12
CA ARG A 193 -3.23 17.32 6.82
C ARG A 193 -3.18 16.27 7.93
N LEU A 194 -4.32 16.02 8.60
CA LEU A 194 -4.42 14.93 9.57
C LEU A 194 -4.32 13.56 8.89
N ALA A 195 -4.86 13.41 7.69
CA ALA A 195 -4.68 12.18 6.90
C ALA A 195 -3.20 11.96 6.54
N GLN A 196 -2.50 13.00 6.07
CA GLN A 196 -1.05 12.94 5.82
C GLN A 196 -0.28 12.54 7.10
N LEU A 197 -0.62 13.16 8.23
CA LEU A 197 0.00 12.89 9.53
C LEU A 197 -0.27 11.45 10.02
N SER A 198 -1.51 10.97 9.88
CA SER A 198 -1.87 9.61 10.33
C SER A 198 -1.18 8.50 9.53
N MET A 199 -0.87 8.78 8.26
CA MET A 199 -0.10 7.89 7.40
C MET A 199 1.41 8.12 7.54
N GLU A 200 1.85 9.12 8.33
CA GLU A 200 3.25 9.58 8.35
C GLU A 200 3.83 9.80 6.95
N TYR A 201 3.00 10.36 6.05
CA TYR A 201 3.45 10.64 4.69
C TYR A 201 4.41 11.83 4.68
N ASP A 202 5.64 11.56 5.02
CA ASP A 202 6.80 12.46 5.06
C ASP A 202 8.00 11.79 4.39
N PRO A 203 7.89 11.45 3.09
CA PRO A 203 8.91 10.66 2.40
C PRO A 203 10.25 11.38 2.32
N GLN A 204 11.32 10.64 2.61
CA GLN A 204 12.71 11.10 2.59
C GLN A 204 13.57 10.02 1.94
N PRO A 205 13.63 9.96 0.59
CA PRO A 205 14.43 8.98 -0.13
C PRO A 205 15.88 8.96 0.36
N PRO A 206 16.44 7.79 0.74
CA PRO A 206 17.75 7.70 1.37
C PRO A 206 18.90 8.19 0.50
N PHE A 207 18.73 8.18 -0.82
CA PHE A 207 19.73 8.60 -1.80
C PHE A 207 19.38 9.92 -2.48
N GLY A 208 18.45 10.69 -1.90
CA GLY A 208 17.99 11.96 -2.44
C GLY A 208 17.11 11.78 -3.68
N ARG A 209 17.04 12.82 -4.50
CA ARG A 209 16.22 12.83 -5.70
C ARG A 209 16.93 12.09 -6.83
N VAL A 210 16.17 11.27 -7.55
CA VAL A 210 16.62 10.58 -8.75
C VAL A 210 15.69 11.00 -9.90
N ARG A 211 16.28 11.41 -11.02
CA ARG A 211 15.54 11.81 -12.22
C ARG A 211 16.14 11.13 -13.44
N PRO A 212 15.31 10.76 -14.43
CA PRO A 212 15.83 10.25 -15.67
C PRO A 212 16.74 11.28 -16.34
N GLY A 213 17.85 10.83 -16.90
CA GLY A 213 18.85 11.64 -17.56
C GLY A 213 19.29 11.02 -18.89
N GLU A 214 20.26 11.66 -19.55
CA GLU A 214 20.89 11.11 -20.75
C GLU A 214 21.56 9.76 -20.40
N GLY A 215 21.19 8.69 -21.11
CA GLY A 215 21.71 7.33 -20.91
C GLY A 215 20.76 6.36 -20.18
N ASP A 216 19.62 6.82 -19.67
CA ASP A 216 18.62 5.96 -19.01
C ASP A 216 17.70 5.20 -19.97
N ASP A 217 17.91 5.30 -21.30
CA ASP A 217 17.11 4.58 -22.31
C ASP A 217 17.12 3.06 -22.12
N ALA A 218 18.23 2.50 -21.64
CA ALA A 218 18.32 1.08 -21.34
C ALA A 218 17.43 0.72 -20.14
N LEU A 219 17.39 1.58 -19.13
CA LEU A 219 16.50 1.42 -17.98
C LEU A 219 15.03 1.61 -18.39
N ALA A 220 14.73 2.58 -19.25
CA ALA A 220 13.39 2.79 -19.79
C ALA A 220 12.89 1.55 -20.55
N ARG A 221 13.73 0.94 -21.39
CA ARG A 221 13.40 -0.34 -22.06
C ARG A 221 13.11 -1.43 -21.05
N MET A 222 14.01 -1.64 -20.06
CA MET A 222 13.83 -2.65 -19.02
C MET A 222 12.51 -2.44 -18.26
N VAL A 223 12.14 -1.21 -17.91
CA VAL A 223 10.88 -0.89 -17.22
C VAL A 223 9.66 -1.22 -18.08
N ARG A 224 9.77 -1.05 -19.41
CA ARG A 224 8.70 -1.37 -20.36
C ARG A 224 8.59 -2.86 -20.71
N GLU A 225 9.62 -3.65 -20.43
CA GLU A 225 9.58 -5.09 -20.68
C GLU A 225 8.75 -5.83 -19.60
N PRO A 226 7.91 -6.81 -19.99
CA PRO A 226 7.23 -7.65 -19.03
C PRO A 226 8.26 -8.38 -18.15
N THR A 227 8.07 -8.34 -16.85
CA THR A 227 8.77 -9.26 -15.94
C THR A 227 8.25 -10.66 -16.24
N ALA A 228 9.12 -11.63 -16.44
CA ALA A 228 8.67 -13.01 -16.44
C ALA A 228 8.00 -13.25 -15.07
N SER A 229 6.67 -13.29 -15.06
CA SER A 229 5.90 -13.67 -13.89
C SER A 229 6.30 -15.11 -13.59
N THR A 230 7.20 -15.30 -12.64
CA THR A 230 7.43 -16.62 -12.07
C THR A 230 6.16 -16.97 -11.32
N ALA A 231 5.29 -17.72 -12.01
CA ALA A 231 4.13 -18.35 -11.39
C ALA A 231 4.59 -19.04 -10.09
N ALA A 232 3.74 -18.95 -9.06
CA ALA A 232 3.93 -19.53 -7.76
C ALA A 232 4.53 -20.95 -7.83
N GLY A 233 5.80 -21.05 -7.52
CA GLY A 233 6.54 -22.28 -7.28
C GLY A 233 7.52 -21.96 -6.16
N ALA A 234 7.64 -22.86 -5.20
CA ALA A 234 8.73 -22.85 -4.23
C ALA A 234 10.03 -22.60 -5.00
N GLY A 235 10.79 -21.56 -4.64
CA GLY A 235 11.97 -21.12 -5.37
C GLY A 235 12.85 -22.28 -5.77
N ASP A 236 13.28 -22.28 -7.01
CA ASP A 236 14.34 -23.17 -7.48
C ASP A 236 15.54 -22.99 -6.54
N GLY A 237 16.07 -24.04 -5.98
CA GLY A 237 16.92 -24.14 -4.78
C GLY A 237 18.17 -23.24 -4.65
N GLY A 238 18.13 -22.00 -5.14
CA GLY A 238 19.19 -21.02 -5.09
C GLY A 238 18.73 -19.56 -4.90
N GLN A 239 17.40 -19.27 -4.94
CA GLN A 239 16.92 -17.90 -4.78
C GLN A 239 16.75 -17.50 -3.31
N ARG A 240 17.11 -16.27 -2.98
CA ARG A 240 16.91 -15.66 -1.66
C ARG A 240 15.49 -15.09 -1.56
N LEU A 241 14.72 -15.57 -0.58
CA LEU A 241 13.30 -15.23 -0.43
C LEU A 241 13.11 -14.03 0.49
N ILE A 242 12.34 -13.05 0.02
CA ILE A 242 11.88 -11.90 0.78
C ILE A 242 10.38 -12.08 1.05
N ALA A 243 10.02 -12.48 2.27
CA ALA A 243 8.64 -12.80 2.64
C ALA A 243 7.93 -11.64 3.32
N PHE A 244 6.74 -11.30 2.80
CA PHE A 244 5.84 -10.30 3.33
C PHE A 244 4.66 -10.96 4.05
N VAL A 245 4.46 -10.64 5.33
CA VAL A 245 3.45 -11.27 6.18
C VAL A 245 2.08 -10.64 5.99
N LEU A 246 1.06 -11.42 5.65
CA LEU A 246 -0.34 -10.99 5.66
C LEU A 246 -1.06 -11.42 6.94
N TYR A 247 -1.90 -10.53 7.43
CA TYR A 247 -2.87 -10.81 8.49
C TYR A 247 -4.11 -9.90 8.34
N PRO A 248 -5.30 -10.31 8.82
CA PRO A 248 -6.54 -9.56 8.60
C PRO A 248 -6.49 -8.12 9.14
N GLY A 249 -6.87 -7.16 8.29
CA GLY A 249 -6.97 -5.75 8.62
C GLY A 249 -5.65 -4.98 8.56
N LEU A 250 -4.59 -5.55 7.99
CA LEU A 250 -3.32 -4.82 7.79
C LEU A 250 -3.56 -3.53 7.00
N THR A 251 -2.67 -2.56 7.21
CA THR A 251 -2.60 -1.36 6.36
C THR A 251 -1.94 -1.76 5.05
N VAL A 252 -2.73 -1.83 4.00
CA VAL A 252 -2.25 -2.40 2.72
C VAL A 252 -1.12 -1.58 2.10
N LEU A 253 -1.03 -0.30 2.38
CA LEU A 253 0.06 0.54 1.88
C LEU A 253 1.39 0.27 2.61
N ASP A 254 1.36 -0.20 3.88
CA ASP A 254 2.55 -0.68 4.60
C ASP A 254 3.14 -1.95 3.98
N LEU A 255 2.31 -2.73 3.29
CA LEU A 255 2.71 -3.90 2.50
C LEU A 255 3.21 -3.48 1.12
N VAL A 256 2.35 -2.78 0.36
CA VAL A 256 2.53 -2.52 -1.08
C VAL A 256 3.71 -1.59 -1.35
N GLY A 257 3.97 -0.60 -0.47
CA GLY A 257 5.11 0.31 -0.62
C GLY A 257 6.45 -0.42 -0.72
N PRO A 258 6.88 -1.13 0.33
CA PRO A 258 8.13 -1.89 0.28
C PRO A 258 8.08 -3.09 -0.69
N LEU A 259 6.91 -3.72 -0.90
CA LEU A 259 6.76 -4.80 -1.87
C LEU A 259 7.11 -4.33 -3.29
N GLN A 260 6.62 -3.15 -3.70
CA GLN A 260 6.92 -2.60 -5.03
C GLN A 260 8.43 -2.36 -5.23
N VAL A 261 9.11 -1.84 -4.20
CA VAL A 261 10.56 -1.62 -4.23
C VAL A 261 11.32 -2.94 -4.37
N LEU A 262 10.98 -3.92 -3.52
CA LEU A 262 11.72 -5.18 -3.45
C LEU A 262 11.36 -6.13 -4.61
N THR A 263 10.16 -6.05 -5.17
CA THR A 263 9.83 -6.72 -6.44
C THR A 263 10.57 -6.08 -7.63
N ALA A 264 10.74 -4.75 -7.62
CA ALA A 264 11.54 -4.10 -8.66
C ALA A 264 13.03 -4.50 -8.58
N LEU A 265 13.56 -4.84 -7.39
CA LEU A 265 14.92 -5.36 -7.23
C LEU A 265 15.14 -6.64 -8.04
N GLU A 266 14.15 -7.53 -8.15
CA GLU A 266 14.25 -8.81 -8.87
C GLU A 266 14.65 -8.61 -10.34
N ARG A 267 14.30 -7.46 -10.94
CA ARG A 267 14.68 -7.12 -12.32
C ARG A 267 16.18 -6.86 -12.50
N PHE A 268 16.84 -6.43 -11.42
CA PHE A 268 18.27 -6.10 -11.42
C PHE A 268 19.11 -7.23 -10.85
N VAL A 269 18.55 -7.99 -9.91
CA VAL A 269 19.23 -9.05 -9.16
C VAL A 269 18.29 -10.25 -9.02
N PRO A 270 18.24 -11.14 -10.04
CA PRO A 270 17.28 -12.26 -10.10
C PRO A 270 17.47 -13.33 -9.01
N GLU A 271 18.56 -13.23 -8.23
CA GLU A 271 18.79 -14.08 -7.05
C GLU A 271 17.77 -13.81 -5.93
N TYR A 272 17.17 -12.62 -5.88
CA TYR A 272 16.10 -12.29 -4.93
C TYR A 272 14.75 -12.58 -5.53
N ARG A 273 13.83 -13.03 -4.68
CA ARG A 273 12.43 -13.20 -5.02
C ARG A 273 11.54 -12.76 -3.87
N THR A 274 10.57 -11.92 -4.16
CA THR A 274 9.53 -11.55 -3.21
C THR A 274 8.41 -12.58 -3.20
N VAL A 275 7.84 -12.81 -2.02
CA VAL A 275 6.69 -13.70 -1.81
C VAL A 275 5.79 -13.10 -0.74
N VAL A 276 4.49 -13.12 -0.97
CA VAL A 276 3.49 -12.66 -0.01
C VAL A 276 2.87 -13.87 0.66
N VAL A 277 2.99 -13.96 1.99
CA VAL A 277 2.63 -15.16 2.75
C VAL A 277 1.49 -14.88 3.73
N GLY A 278 0.55 -15.83 3.83
CA GLY A 278 -0.58 -15.79 4.75
C GLY A 278 -0.79 -17.10 5.50
N ALA A 279 -1.72 -17.11 6.44
CA ALA A 279 -2.13 -18.34 7.14
C ALA A 279 -2.78 -19.35 6.19
N SER A 280 -3.46 -18.86 5.16
CA SER A 280 -4.07 -19.63 4.06
C SER A 280 -3.96 -18.82 2.78
N ARG A 281 -4.43 -19.38 1.64
CA ARG A 281 -4.53 -18.68 0.34
C ARG A 281 -5.87 -17.94 0.16
N GLU A 282 -6.67 -17.81 1.21
CA GLU A 282 -7.92 -17.08 1.17
C GLU A 282 -7.70 -15.56 1.15
N PRO A 283 -8.62 -14.79 0.55
CA PRO A 283 -8.55 -13.34 0.55
C PRO A 283 -8.49 -12.74 1.97
N VAL A 284 -7.51 -11.91 2.21
CA VAL A 284 -7.27 -11.23 3.49
C VAL A 284 -7.84 -9.81 3.41
N PRO A 285 -8.76 -9.43 4.30
CA PRO A 285 -9.31 -8.08 4.33
C PRO A 285 -8.23 -7.06 4.75
N THR A 286 -8.29 -5.85 4.15
CA THR A 286 -7.36 -4.74 4.43
C THR A 286 -8.10 -3.53 4.99
N ASP A 287 -7.34 -2.52 5.40
CA ASP A 287 -7.85 -1.26 5.95
C ASP A 287 -8.59 -0.37 4.93
N VAL A 288 -8.45 -0.62 3.63
CA VAL A 288 -9.11 0.15 2.55
C VAL A 288 -10.29 -0.57 1.89
N GLY A 289 -10.67 -1.76 2.40
CA GLY A 289 -11.76 -2.54 1.83
C GLY A 289 -11.43 -3.22 0.49
N LEU A 290 -10.14 -3.33 0.14
CA LEU A 290 -9.62 -4.11 -0.97
C LEU A 290 -9.01 -5.40 -0.41
N PRO A 291 -9.68 -6.57 -0.50
CA PRO A 291 -9.07 -7.82 -0.09
C PRO A 291 -7.88 -8.17 -0.98
N VAL A 292 -6.84 -8.71 -0.35
CA VAL A 292 -5.61 -9.16 -1.02
C VAL A 292 -5.38 -10.63 -0.77
N VAL A 293 -4.81 -11.32 -1.75
CA VAL A 293 -4.60 -12.77 -1.68
C VAL A 293 -3.12 -13.08 -1.62
N PRO A 294 -2.66 -13.88 -0.65
CA PRO A 294 -1.26 -14.26 -0.55
C PRO A 294 -0.86 -15.23 -1.67
N ASP A 295 0.39 -15.14 -2.07
CA ASP A 295 1.01 -16.02 -3.07
C ASP A 295 1.30 -17.42 -2.49
N ALA A 296 1.68 -17.47 -1.21
CA ALA A 296 1.98 -18.70 -0.51
C ALA A 296 1.45 -18.70 0.94
N THR A 297 1.42 -19.86 1.57
CA THR A 297 1.11 -20.01 2.98
C THR A 297 2.37 -19.91 3.85
N PHE A 298 2.19 -19.67 5.14
CA PHE A 298 3.26 -19.70 6.14
C PHE A 298 4.02 -21.05 6.16
N ALA A 299 3.31 -22.15 5.88
CA ALA A 299 3.89 -23.48 5.86
C ALA A 299 4.76 -23.75 4.63
N GLU A 300 4.45 -23.09 3.51
CA GLU A 300 5.21 -23.22 2.25
C GLU A 300 6.50 -22.40 2.26
N VAL A 301 6.58 -21.33 3.07
CA VAL A 301 7.76 -20.44 3.19
C VAL A 301 8.16 -20.29 4.67
N PRO A 302 8.58 -21.35 5.35
CA PRO A 302 8.88 -21.30 6.79
C PRO A 302 10.18 -20.57 7.14
N ARG A 303 11.10 -20.41 6.19
CA ARG A 303 12.46 -19.89 6.39
C ARG A 303 12.86 -18.93 5.28
N PRO A 304 12.31 -17.72 5.22
CA PRO A 304 12.76 -16.70 4.27
C PRO A 304 14.12 -16.13 4.69
N ASP A 305 14.87 -15.57 3.73
CA ASP A 305 16.12 -14.84 4.00
C ASP A 305 15.85 -13.45 4.57
N VAL A 306 14.78 -12.81 4.11
CA VAL A 306 14.31 -11.52 4.61
C VAL A 306 12.84 -11.63 5.00
N LEU A 307 12.51 -11.19 6.21
CA LEU A 307 11.14 -11.15 6.71
C LEU A 307 10.67 -9.69 6.80
N VAL A 308 9.53 -9.38 6.20
CA VAL A 308 8.89 -8.05 6.26
C VAL A 308 7.52 -8.17 6.93
N VAL A 309 7.32 -7.47 8.04
CA VAL A 309 6.06 -7.44 8.80
C VAL A 309 5.41 -6.08 8.65
N PRO A 310 4.35 -5.93 7.83
CA PRO A 310 3.61 -4.67 7.70
C PRO A 310 2.79 -4.36 8.94
N GLY A 311 2.41 -3.09 9.10
CA GLY A 311 1.52 -2.64 10.17
C GLY A 311 0.04 -2.78 9.81
N GLY A 312 -0.82 -2.33 10.72
CA GLY A 312 -2.28 -2.39 10.55
C GLY A 312 -3.01 -1.61 11.66
N ALA A 313 -2.32 -0.68 12.30
CA ALA A 313 -2.88 0.09 13.42
C ALA A 313 -3.54 -0.83 14.49
N LEU A 314 -4.84 -0.66 14.77
CA LEU A 314 -5.55 -1.50 15.76
C LEU A 314 -5.60 -3.00 15.38
N PRO A 315 -5.78 -3.42 14.12
CA PRO A 315 -5.65 -4.83 13.74
C PRO A 315 -4.31 -5.48 14.09
N THR A 316 -3.20 -4.73 14.08
CA THR A 316 -1.91 -5.25 14.54
C THR A 316 -1.94 -5.74 15.99
N ILE A 317 -2.73 -5.10 16.84
CA ILE A 317 -2.91 -5.52 18.24
C ILE A 317 -3.52 -6.93 18.33
N ARG A 318 -4.41 -7.27 17.39
CA ARG A 318 -4.95 -8.64 17.28
C ARG A 318 -3.89 -9.60 16.77
N ALA A 319 -3.14 -9.21 15.73
CA ALA A 319 -2.04 -10.00 15.16
C ALA A 319 -0.95 -10.31 16.21
N MET A 320 -0.62 -9.36 17.10
CA MET A 320 0.27 -9.56 18.25
C MET A 320 -0.18 -10.70 19.19
N SER A 321 -1.47 -11.01 19.21
CA SER A 321 -2.06 -12.06 20.07
C SER A 321 -2.42 -13.33 19.30
N ASP A 322 -2.38 -13.30 17.96
CA ASP A 322 -2.69 -14.44 17.10
C ASP A 322 -1.55 -15.47 17.15
N PRO A 323 -1.80 -16.70 17.64
CA PRO A 323 -0.77 -17.71 17.76
C PRO A 323 -0.17 -18.14 16.40
N THR A 324 -0.97 -18.09 15.32
CA THR A 324 -0.54 -18.48 13.97
C THR A 324 0.45 -17.46 13.42
N VAL A 325 0.10 -16.16 13.46
CA VAL A 325 0.98 -15.06 13.02
C VAL A 325 2.26 -15.02 13.86
N ARG A 326 2.13 -15.08 15.19
CA ARG A 326 3.28 -15.06 16.11
C ARG A 326 4.19 -16.28 15.91
N GLY A 327 3.59 -17.45 15.74
CA GLY A 327 4.33 -18.69 15.50
C GLY A 327 5.17 -18.59 14.24
N TYR A 328 4.56 -18.14 13.16
CA TYR A 328 5.26 -17.92 11.90
C TYR A 328 6.38 -16.87 12.02
N VAL A 329 6.08 -15.67 12.52
CA VAL A 329 7.08 -14.59 12.66
C VAL A 329 8.27 -15.05 13.49
N ARG A 330 8.05 -15.80 14.58
CA ARG A 330 9.14 -16.37 15.42
C ARG A 330 9.98 -17.37 14.65
N THR A 331 9.35 -18.29 13.92
CA THR A 331 10.05 -19.35 13.15
C THR A 331 10.85 -18.72 12.00
N ALA A 332 10.22 -17.86 11.21
CA ALA A 332 10.85 -17.18 10.09
C ALA A 332 12.02 -16.28 10.56
N ALA A 333 11.80 -15.50 11.61
CA ALA A 333 12.85 -14.64 12.17
C ALA A 333 14.05 -15.40 12.73
N ALA A 334 13.90 -16.65 13.15
CA ALA A 334 15.01 -17.44 13.69
C ALA A 334 16.06 -17.75 12.63
N SER A 335 15.70 -17.87 11.36
CA SER A 335 16.58 -18.18 10.24
C SER A 335 16.87 -17.02 9.30
N ALA A 336 16.03 -15.97 9.28
CA ALA A 336 16.19 -14.84 8.38
C ALA A 336 17.47 -14.03 8.67
N ASP A 337 18.18 -13.64 7.62
CA ASP A 337 19.33 -12.72 7.71
C ASP A 337 18.91 -11.32 8.14
N LEU A 338 17.74 -10.86 7.63
CA LEU A 338 17.13 -9.60 7.97
C LEU A 338 15.67 -9.78 8.40
N VAL A 339 15.29 -9.13 9.50
CA VAL A 339 13.90 -9.05 9.98
C VAL A 339 13.48 -7.61 10.02
N THR A 340 12.45 -7.28 9.27
CA THR A 340 12.05 -5.89 9.06
C THR A 340 10.57 -5.68 9.38
N SER A 341 10.21 -4.44 9.69
CA SER A 341 8.83 -4.07 9.91
C SER A 341 8.51 -2.67 9.41
N VAL A 342 7.27 -2.45 9.05
CA VAL A 342 6.72 -1.14 8.71
C VAL A 342 5.65 -0.76 9.71
N CYS A 343 5.64 0.51 10.14
CA CYS A 343 4.61 1.07 10.99
C CYS A 343 4.45 0.24 12.30
N THR A 344 3.22 -0.13 12.64
CA THR A 344 2.93 -0.97 13.81
C THR A 344 3.36 -2.43 13.66
N GLY A 345 3.90 -2.85 12.53
CA GLY A 345 4.48 -4.20 12.36
C GLY A 345 5.58 -4.50 13.36
N SER A 346 6.33 -3.47 13.83
CA SER A 346 7.31 -3.60 14.89
C SER A 346 6.72 -4.09 16.23
N LEU A 347 5.43 -3.82 16.49
CA LEU A 347 4.75 -4.32 17.68
C LEU A 347 4.60 -5.85 17.63
N VAL A 348 4.41 -6.43 16.44
CA VAL A 348 4.40 -7.91 16.29
C VAL A 348 5.77 -8.48 16.59
N LEU A 349 6.85 -7.83 16.09
CA LEU A 349 8.23 -8.22 16.41
C LEU A 349 8.51 -8.15 17.92
N GLY A 350 8.06 -7.07 18.58
CA GLY A 350 8.15 -6.93 20.04
C GLY A 350 7.35 -8.01 20.79
N ALA A 351 6.15 -8.34 20.32
CA ALA A 351 5.28 -9.36 20.94
C ALA A 351 5.88 -10.79 20.89
N VAL A 352 6.78 -11.05 19.93
CA VAL A 352 7.53 -12.33 19.89
C VAL A 352 8.91 -12.23 20.56
N GLY A 353 9.24 -11.09 21.20
CA GLY A 353 10.46 -10.90 21.99
C GLY A 353 11.70 -10.50 21.20
N LEU A 354 11.57 -10.15 19.93
CA LEU A 354 12.72 -9.81 19.06
C LEU A 354 13.30 -8.42 19.35
N LEU A 355 12.51 -7.51 19.96
CA LEU A 355 12.91 -6.12 20.19
C LEU A 355 13.28 -5.82 21.66
N GLU A 356 13.36 -6.83 22.53
CA GLU A 356 13.76 -6.62 23.94
C GLU A 356 15.22 -6.13 23.99
N GLY A 357 15.42 -4.90 24.53
CA GLY A 357 16.74 -4.25 24.63
C GLY A 357 17.32 -3.76 23.31
N ARG A 358 16.49 -3.64 22.26
CA ARG A 358 16.91 -3.20 20.92
C ARG A 358 16.42 -1.78 20.62
N ASP A 359 17.16 -1.08 19.77
CA ASP A 359 16.72 0.17 19.18
C ASP A 359 15.71 -0.10 18.08
N ALA A 360 14.58 0.62 18.09
CA ALA A 360 13.53 0.42 17.11
C ALA A 360 12.69 1.69 16.89
N THR A 361 11.95 1.71 15.79
CA THR A 361 10.89 2.68 15.54
C THR A 361 9.57 2.00 15.20
N THR A 362 8.52 2.78 15.25
CA THR A 362 7.15 2.40 14.89
C THR A 362 6.41 3.65 14.45
N ASN A 363 5.16 3.53 13.99
CA ASN A 363 4.32 4.71 13.86
C ASN A 363 4.29 5.46 15.22
N TRP A 364 4.60 6.76 15.20
CA TRP A 364 4.79 7.60 16.38
C TRP A 364 3.65 7.49 17.42
N PHE A 365 2.45 7.21 16.96
CA PHE A 365 1.24 7.05 17.74
C PHE A 365 1.30 5.87 18.73
N TYR A 366 2.10 4.86 18.38
CA TYR A 366 2.20 3.58 19.08
C TYR A 366 3.54 3.41 19.80
N SER A 367 4.37 4.47 19.89
CA SER A 367 5.69 4.46 20.51
C SER A 367 5.67 3.91 21.93
N GLY A 368 4.74 4.36 22.77
CA GLY A 368 4.60 3.87 24.15
C GLY A 368 4.26 2.38 24.25
N ILE A 369 3.58 1.80 23.25
CA ILE A 369 3.36 0.36 23.20
C ILE A 369 4.67 -0.36 22.85
N LEU A 370 5.42 0.14 21.88
CA LEU A 370 6.71 -0.42 21.50
C LEU A 370 7.68 -0.45 22.70
N GLU A 371 7.78 0.65 23.44
CA GLU A 371 8.60 0.73 24.67
C GLU A 371 8.14 -0.27 25.74
N SER A 372 6.82 -0.47 25.89
CA SER A 372 6.27 -1.47 26.82
C SER A 372 6.65 -2.91 26.47
N LEU A 373 7.05 -3.16 25.22
CA LEU A 373 7.56 -4.44 24.70
C LEU A 373 9.06 -4.60 24.88
N GLY A 374 9.74 -3.61 25.50
CA GLY A 374 11.14 -3.66 25.86
C GLY A 374 12.10 -3.04 24.83
N ALA A 375 11.60 -2.40 23.78
CA ALA A 375 12.41 -1.68 22.80
C ALA A 375 12.74 -0.26 23.29
N THR A 376 13.86 0.30 22.83
CA THR A 376 14.16 1.74 22.90
C THR A 376 13.60 2.41 21.65
N TYR A 377 12.58 3.26 21.82
CA TYR A 377 11.96 3.97 20.69
C TYR A 377 12.82 5.12 20.20
N HIS A 378 13.01 5.21 18.88
CA HIS A 378 13.63 6.34 18.21
C HIS A 378 12.65 6.94 17.20
N GLN A 379 12.40 8.25 17.30
CA GLN A 379 11.61 9.00 16.33
C GLN A 379 12.42 9.25 15.06
N ARG A 380 12.54 8.22 14.22
CA ARG A 380 13.27 8.25 12.94
C ARG A 380 12.44 7.58 11.86
N ARG A 381 12.74 7.88 10.60
CA ARG A 381 12.10 7.23 9.45
C ARG A 381 12.29 5.72 9.51
N TRP A 382 13.50 5.27 9.77
CA TRP A 382 13.83 3.87 10.10
C TRP A 382 14.96 3.80 11.11
N VAL A 383 15.05 2.69 11.79
CA VAL A 383 16.13 2.33 12.70
C VAL A 383 16.71 1.00 12.23
N ASP A 384 18.02 1.01 11.97
CA ASP A 384 18.79 -0.16 11.60
C ASP A 384 19.59 -0.61 12.83
N ASP A 385 19.20 -1.70 13.45
CA ASP A 385 19.88 -2.34 14.59
C ASP A 385 20.38 -3.73 14.16
N GLY A 386 21.36 -3.75 13.26
CA GLY A 386 21.98 -4.95 12.75
C GLY A 386 21.04 -5.76 11.88
N ARG A 387 20.59 -6.95 12.30
CA ARG A 387 19.64 -7.75 11.53
C ARG A 387 18.18 -7.30 11.66
N LEU A 388 17.90 -6.37 12.57
CA LEU A 388 16.56 -5.81 12.78
C LEU A 388 16.49 -4.42 12.16
N VAL A 389 15.57 -4.21 11.23
CA VAL A 389 15.33 -2.91 10.60
C VAL A 389 13.85 -2.57 10.72
N THR A 390 13.54 -1.56 11.51
CA THR A 390 12.16 -1.12 11.72
C THR A 390 11.93 0.23 11.08
N SER A 391 10.79 0.46 10.43
CA SER A 391 10.42 1.77 9.90
C SER A 391 9.16 2.33 10.56
N ALA A 392 9.06 3.64 10.54
CA ALA A 392 7.88 4.40 10.94
C ALA A 392 6.71 4.16 9.98
N GLY A 393 5.74 5.08 9.88
CA GLY A 393 4.55 4.87 9.05
C GLY A 393 4.83 4.86 7.54
N VAL A 394 3.87 4.45 6.85
CA VAL A 394 3.66 4.09 5.44
C VAL A 394 4.79 4.45 4.45
N SER A 395 5.07 5.76 4.22
CA SER A 395 6.13 6.16 3.27
C SER A 395 7.54 5.82 3.75
N ALA A 396 7.74 5.70 5.07
CA ALA A 396 9.01 5.25 5.63
C ALA A 396 9.33 3.80 5.26
N GLY A 397 8.31 2.98 4.99
CA GLY A 397 8.49 1.63 4.47
C GLY A 397 9.11 1.60 3.07
N ILE A 398 8.80 2.58 2.21
CA ILE A 398 9.41 2.72 0.89
C ILE A 398 10.88 3.15 1.03
N ASP A 399 11.14 4.18 1.87
CA ASP A 399 12.51 4.67 2.14
C ASP A 399 13.38 3.54 2.73
N MET A 400 12.83 2.80 3.71
CA MET A 400 13.50 1.63 4.30
C MET A 400 13.78 0.56 3.27
N ALA A 401 12.83 0.25 2.39
CA ALA A 401 13.03 -0.78 1.36
C ALA A 401 14.15 -0.40 0.39
N LEU A 402 14.29 0.87 0.00
CA LEU A 402 15.44 1.35 -0.77
C LEU A 402 16.76 1.21 0.01
N HIS A 403 16.75 1.53 1.31
CA HIS A 403 17.89 1.26 2.19
C HIS A 403 18.24 -0.23 2.22
N LEU A 404 17.23 -1.12 2.30
CA LEU A 404 17.45 -2.57 2.23
C LEU A 404 18.03 -3.01 0.89
N VAL A 405 17.56 -2.45 -0.23
CA VAL A 405 18.16 -2.74 -1.54
C VAL A 405 19.66 -2.43 -1.52
N ALA A 406 20.05 -1.24 -1.02
CA ALA A 406 21.47 -0.88 -0.93
C ALA A 406 22.26 -1.82 0.01
N ARG A 407 21.62 -2.29 1.08
CA ARG A 407 22.23 -3.27 2.02
C ARG A 407 22.39 -4.65 1.46
N LEU A 408 21.43 -5.10 0.66
CA LEU A 408 21.41 -6.41 0.03
C LEU A 408 22.30 -6.46 -1.21
N THR A 409 22.56 -5.31 -1.84
CA THR A 409 23.34 -5.16 -3.06
C THR A 409 24.34 -4.00 -2.95
N ASP A 410 23.96 -2.83 -3.50
CA ASP A 410 24.73 -1.58 -3.44
C ASP A 410 23.83 -0.34 -3.67
N GLU A 411 24.38 0.86 -3.44
CA GLU A 411 23.68 2.14 -3.63
C GLU A 411 23.29 2.38 -5.10
N ALA A 412 24.13 1.97 -6.04
CA ALA A 412 23.84 2.18 -7.47
C ALA A 412 22.60 1.40 -7.90
N THR A 413 22.45 0.16 -7.46
CA THR A 413 21.26 -0.66 -7.66
C THR A 413 20.03 -0.03 -6.99
N ALA A 414 20.16 0.47 -5.76
CA ALA A 414 19.07 1.13 -5.07
C ALA A 414 18.57 2.39 -5.80
N ARG A 415 19.48 3.21 -6.35
CA ARG A 415 19.13 4.38 -7.19
C ARG A 415 18.43 3.98 -8.48
N ARG A 416 18.84 2.88 -9.12
CA ARG A 416 18.17 2.35 -10.32
C ARG A 416 16.77 1.84 -9.99
N VAL A 417 16.60 1.14 -8.88
CA VAL A 417 15.27 0.71 -8.39
C VAL A 417 14.40 1.93 -8.09
N GLN A 418 14.94 2.94 -7.39
CA GLN A 418 14.23 4.19 -7.09
C GLN A 418 13.73 4.88 -8.36
N LEU A 419 14.58 4.97 -9.40
CA LEU A 419 14.22 5.56 -10.69
C LEU A 419 13.19 4.69 -11.43
N ALA A 420 13.35 3.36 -11.38
CA ALA A 420 12.45 2.43 -12.06
C ALA A 420 11.00 2.45 -11.52
N ILE A 421 10.82 2.79 -10.24
CA ILE A 421 9.48 2.95 -9.61
C ILE A 421 9.02 4.41 -9.56
N ASP A 422 9.75 5.33 -10.19
CA ASP A 422 9.46 6.77 -10.21
C ASP A 422 9.26 7.39 -8.81
N TYR A 423 10.20 7.06 -7.87
CA TYR A 423 10.12 7.52 -6.50
C TYR A 423 10.87 8.83 -6.28
N ASP A 424 10.23 9.96 -6.58
CA ASP A 424 10.69 11.33 -6.30
C ASP A 424 9.58 12.14 -5.61
N PRO A 425 9.17 11.80 -4.37
CA PRO A 425 7.97 12.33 -3.71
C PRO A 425 8.03 13.82 -3.40
N HIS A 426 6.89 14.51 -3.53
CA HIS A 426 6.70 15.93 -3.21
C HIS A 426 5.36 16.14 -2.50
N PRO A 427 5.27 15.89 -1.19
CA PRO A 427 4.03 16.08 -0.43
C PRO A 427 3.51 17.51 -0.58
N PRO A 428 2.23 17.72 -0.95
CA PRO A 428 1.68 19.05 -1.23
C PRO A 428 1.59 19.97 0.00
N TYR A 429 1.80 19.42 1.19
CA TYR A 429 1.84 20.18 2.46
C TYR A 429 3.25 20.25 3.07
N GLY A 430 4.28 19.83 2.34
CA GLY A 430 5.63 19.66 2.89
C GLY A 430 5.73 18.50 3.86
N GLY A 431 6.81 18.47 4.64
CA GLY A 431 7.06 17.44 5.65
C GLY A 431 6.18 17.56 6.89
N ILE A 432 6.35 16.60 7.80
CA ILE A 432 5.67 16.57 9.10
C ILE A 432 6.57 17.23 10.15
N ASP A 433 6.07 18.29 10.76
CA ASP A 433 6.70 18.88 11.95
C ASP A 433 6.21 18.14 13.21
N TYR A 434 6.98 17.16 13.63
CA TYR A 434 6.65 16.34 14.80
C TYR A 434 6.68 17.12 16.12
N ALA A 435 7.41 18.25 16.20
CA ALA A 435 7.46 19.09 17.39
C ALA A 435 6.17 19.87 17.61
N HIS A 436 5.41 20.12 16.54
CA HIS A 436 4.17 20.89 16.56
C HIS A 436 2.94 20.10 16.10
N ILE A 437 2.92 18.80 16.39
CA ILE A 437 1.74 17.98 16.09
C ILE A 437 0.54 18.46 16.93
N PRO A 438 -0.61 18.76 16.30
CA PRO A 438 -1.81 19.12 17.04
C PRO A 438 -2.19 17.99 18.02
N PRO A 439 -2.67 18.34 19.22
CA PRO A 439 -3.10 17.31 20.17
C PRO A 439 -4.23 16.50 19.57
N LEU A 440 -4.09 15.17 19.67
CA LEU A 440 -5.08 14.24 19.16
C LEU A 440 -6.45 14.49 19.72
N PRO A 441 -7.53 14.27 18.93
CA PRO A 441 -8.88 14.27 19.45
C PRO A 441 -9.00 13.40 20.70
N ARG A 442 -9.68 13.89 21.72
CA ARG A 442 -9.85 13.18 23.02
C ARG A 442 -10.32 11.74 22.84
N ALA A 443 -11.25 11.50 21.91
CA ALA A 443 -11.76 10.14 21.61
C ALA A 443 -10.68 9.19 21.10
N VAL A 444 -9.76 9.68 20.27
CA VAL A 444 -8.65 8.89 19.72
C VAL A 444 -7.63 8.57 20.82
N ARG A 445 -7.26 9.56 21.64
CA ARG A 445 -6.39 9.35 22.81
C ARG A 445 -6.99 8.37 23.81
N ALA A 446 -8.30 8.47 24.07
CA ALA A 446 -9.00 7.56 24.97
C ALA A 446 -9.04 6.13 24.41
N ALA A 447 -9.27 5.94 23.11
CA ALA A 447 -9.27 4.62 22.48
C ALA A 447 -7.90 3.94 22.57
N ILE A 448 -6.81 4.70 22.37
CA ILE A 448 -5.44 4.20 22.50
C ILE A 448 -5.10 3.96 23.98
N GLY A 449 -5.43 4.89 24.86
CA GLY A 449 -5.21 4.79 26.30
C GLY A 449 -5.95 3.62 26.96
N LEU A 450 -7.13 3.26 26.46
CA LEU A 450 -7.87 2.06 26.91
C LEU A 450 -7.26 0.77 26.33
N ALA A 451 -6.72 0.82 25.11
CA ALA A 451 -6.07 -0.34 24.50
C ALA A 451 -4.66 -0.58 25.07
N ALA A 452 -3.90 0.47 25.36
CA ALA A 452 -2.49 0.41 25.76
C ALA A 452 -2.24 -0.45 27.02
N PRO A 453 -2.97 -0.33 28.15
CA PRO A 453 -2.72 -1.15 29.34
C PRO A 453 -3.08 -2.63 29.13
N ALA A 454 -4.15 -2.91 28.38
CA ALA A 454 -4.57 -4.27 28.07
C ALA A 454 -3.59 -4.94 27.08
N VAL A 455 -3.03 -4.15 26.17
CA VAL A 455 -2.01 -4.58 25.18
C VAL A 455 -0.67 -4.77 25.88
N ALA A 456 -0.24 -3.84 26.73
CA ALA A 456 1.03 -3.92 27.47
C ALA A 456 1.07 -5.08 28.49
N ALA A 457 -0.07 -5.46 29.08
CA ALA A 457 -0.15 -6.59 29.99
C ALA A 457 -0.17 -7.97 29.30
N ARG A 458 -0.71 -8.04 28.07
CA ARG A 458 -0.80 -9.28 27.28
C ARG A 458 0.55 -9.82 26.81
N PRO A 459 1.47 -9.02 26.22
CA PRO A 459 2.74 -9.55 25.71
C PRO A 459 3.59 -10.21 26.79
N LYS A 460 3.70 -9.62 27.97
CA LYS A 460 4.46 -10.20 29.09
C LYS A 460 3.87 -11.54 29.56
N ARG A 461 2.54 -11.68 29.55
CA ARG A 461 1.87 -12.95 29.84
C ARG A 461 2.06 -13.97 28.72
N LEU A 462 1.96 -13.53 27.45
CA LEU A 462 2.15 -14.39 26.28
C LEU A 462 3.61 -14.86 26.14
N LEU A 463 4.61 -13.98 26.36
CA LEU A 463 6.02 -14.35 26.41
C LEU A 463 6.33 -15.35 27.54
N ARG A 464 5.68 -15.23 28.71
CA ARG A 464 5.79 -16.20 29.79
C ARG A 464 5.14 -17.55 29.43
N ALA A 465 3.95 -17.53 28.82
CA ALA A 465 3.27 -18.75 28.37
C ALA A 465 4.10 -19.50 27.31
N ASP A 466 4.69 -18.78 26.35
CA ASP A 466 5.54 -19.36 25.32
C ASP A 466 6.86 -19.93 25.86
N ARG A 467 7.48 -19.26 26.86
CA ARG A 467 8.67 -19.81 27.56
C ARG A 467 8.34 -21.08 28.32
N ASN A 468 7.18 -21.16 28.95
CA ASN A 468 6.72 -22.34 29.66
C ASN A 468 6.42 -23.50 28.69
N ALA A 469 5.72 -23.24 27.59
CA ALA A 469 5.46 -24.27 26.56
C ALA A 469 6.76 -24.79 25.90
N ALA A 470 7.75 -23.93 25.67
CA ALA A 470 9.06 -24.33 25.16
C ALA A 470 9.89 -25.11 26.19
N ALA A 471 9.70 -24.86 27.48
CA ALA A 471 10.34 -25.62 28.55
C ALA A 471 9.72 -27.01 28.73
N GLU A 472 8.39 -27.13 28.56
CA GLU A 472 7.65 -28.41 28.66
C GLU A 472 7.90 -29.33 27.42
N SER A 473 8.25 -28.76 26.27
CA SER A 473 8.54 -29.52 25.04
C SER A 473 9.98 -30.03 24.93
N ARG A 474 10.87 -29.76 25.89
CA ARG A 474 12.22 -30.35 25.92
C ARG A 474 12.11 -31.83 26.25
N PRO A 475 12.66 -32.72 25.41
CA PRO A 475 12.68 -34.14 25.74
C PRO A 475 13.47 -34.36 27.05
N VAL A 476 12.81 -34.99 28.01
CA VAL A 476 13.48 -35.47 29.24
C VAL A 476 14.59 -36.39 28.82
N ALA A 477 15.83 -35.97 28.98
CA ALA A 477 16.96 -36.89 28.84
C ALA A 477 16.74 -38.05 29.78
N ARG A 478 16.47 -39.23 29.23
CA ARG A 478 16.41 -40.45 30.03
C ARG A 478 17.85 -40.78 30.47
N PRO A 479 17.99 -41.22 31.76
CA PRO A 479 19.29 -41.57 32.33
C PRO A 479 19.94 -42.77 31.66
#